data_6c4dc0e5801ce3fcb1988aa0b26db0f1
#
_entry.id   6c4dc0e5801ce3fcb1988aa0b26db0f1
#
_cell.length_a   1.000
_cell.length_b   1.000
_cell.length_c   1.000
_cell.angle_alpha   90.00
_cell.angle_beta   90.00
_cell.angle_gamma   90.00
#
_symmetry.space_group_name_H-M   'P 1'
#
loop_
_entity.id
_entity.type
_entity.pdbx_description
1 polymer ?
#
loop_
_entity_poly.entity_id
_entity_poly.type
_entity_poly.pdbx_seq_one_letter_code
_entity_poly.pdbx_strand_id
1 'polypeptide(L)'
;EENFNNLYAYPNPVHPTYRGHITIKGLMVDTQVRILDAAGNLVKILEGQGGAAVWDGNNERGQRVASGVYTAVCNTKSGESHNSVKILIMN
;
A
#
# COMPACT_ATOMS: atom_id res chain seq x y z
N GLU A 1 -5.83 -6.12 14.31
CA GLU A 1 -4.46 -6.67 14.50
C GLU A 1 -3.66 -5.83 15.47
N GLU A 2 -2.95 -6.46 16.37
CA GLU A 2 -2.06 -5.78 17.29
C GLU A 2 -0.62 -5.69 16.75
N ASN A 3 -0.33 -6.37 15.64
CA ASN A 3 0.98 -6.35 15.02
C ASN A 3 0.84 -6.55 13.52
N PHE A 4 1.95 -6.45 12.79
CA PHE A 4 1.96 -6.54 11.34
C PHE A 4 2.34 -7.94 10.82
N ASN A 5 2.16 -8.99 11.63
CA ASN A 5 2.59 -10.33 11.23
C ASN A 5 1.88 -10.85 9.98
N ASN A 6 0.64 -10.41 9.76
CA ASN A 6 -0.17 -10.88 8.62
C ASN A 6 -0.37 -9.79 7.57
N LEU A 7 0.58 -8.89 7.44
CA LEU A 7 0.49 -7.82 6.45
C LEU A 7 0.62 -8.37 5.03
N TYR A 8 -0.35 -8.05 4.18
CA TYR A 8 -0.33 -8.47 2.79
C TYR A 8 -1.18 -7.53 1.94
N ALA A 9 -0.99 -7.62 0.63
CA ALA A 9 -1.76 -6.82 -0.33
C ALA A 9 -2.33 -7.74 -1.40
N TYR A 10 -3.51 -7.35 -1.93
CA TYR A 10 -4.11 -8.09 -3.04
C TYR A 10 -4.93 -7.15 -3.93
N PRO A 11 -5.01 -7.44 -5.23
CA PRO A 11 -4.27 -8.47 -5.95
C PRO A 11 -2.79 -8.12 -6.00
N ASN A 12 -1.94 -9.13 -6.07
CA ASN A 12 -0.50 -8.94 -6.13
C ASN A 12 0.10 -10.18 -6.78
N PRO A 13 0.59 -10.10 -8.02
CA PRO A 13 0.76 -8.87 -8.81
C PRO A 13 -0.57 -8.30 -9.32
N VAL A 14 -0.52 -7.04 -9.69
CA VAL A 14 -1.65 -6.33 -10.28
C VAL A 14 -1.50 -6.44 -11.80
N HIS A 15 -2.38 -7.22 -12.43
CA HIS A 15 -2.30 -7.50 -13.86
C HIS A 15 -2.78 -6.31 -14.70
N PRO A 16 -2.34 -6.21 -15.97
CA PRO A 16 -2.68 -5.07 -16.83
C PRO A 16 -4.18 -4.84 -17.02
N THR A 17 -4.98 -5.90 -16.96
CA THR A 17 -6.42 -5.79 -17.15
C THR A 17 -7.18 -5.42 -15.87
N TYR A 18 -6.50 -5.45 -14.74
CA TYR A 18 -7.15 -5.12 -13.49
C TYR A 18 -7.26 -3.60 -13.32
N ARG A 19 -8.45 -3.12 -13.05
CA ARG A 19 -8.73 -1.69 -12.86
C ARG A 19 -9.37 -1.38 -11.51
N GLY A 20 -9.46 -2.38 -10.64
CA GLY A 20 -10.04 -2.21 -9.31
C GLY A 20 -9.03 -1.70 -8.30
N HIS A 21 -9.43 -1.70 -7.06
CA HIS A 21 -8.61 -1.25 -5.95
C HIS A 21 -7.65 -2.33 -5.48
N ILE A 22 -6.52 -1.90 -4.93
CA ILE A 22 -5.52 -2.76 -4.31
C ILE A 22 -5.70 -2.60 -2.81
N THR A 23 -5.92 -3.71 -2.11
CA THR A 23 -6.20 -3.67 -0.67
C THR A 23 -4.96 -4.14 0.09
N ILE A 24 -4.56 -3.35 1.08
CA ILE A 24 -3.49 -3.71 2.01
C ILE A 24 -4.17 -4.09 3.32
N LYS A 25 -3.98 -5.33 3.76
CA LYS A 25 -4.63 -5.86 4.96
C LYS A 25 -3.62 -6.28 6.01
N GLY A 26 -4.12 -6.47 7.23
CA GLY A 26 -3.30 -6.83 8.35
C GLY A 26 -2.72 -5.62 9.07
N LEU A 27 -3.36 -4.45 8.90
CA LEU A 27 -2.88 -3.22 9.53
C LEU A 27 -3.25 -3.16 11.00
N MET A 28 -2.41 -2.51 11.76
CA MET A 28 -2.71 -2.17 13.14
C MET A 28 -3.63 -0.95 13.19
N VAL A 29 -4.20 -0.70 14.35
CA VAL A 29 -5.02 0.49 14.59
C VAL A 29 -4.17 1.75 14.36
N ASP A 30 -4.78 2.78 13.79
CA ASP A 30 -4.14 4.07 13.54
C ASP A 30 -2.89 3.96 12.67
N THR A 31 -2.98 3.15 11.61
CA THR A 31 -1.88 2.97 10.67
C THR A 31 -2.02 3.95 9.51
N GLN A 32 -0.90 4.58 9.16
CA GLN A 32 -0.77 5.32 7.91
C GLN A 32 0.08 4.51 6.94
N VAL A 33 -0.33 4.48 5.69
CA VAL A 33 0.38 3.74 4.65
C VAL A 33 0.95 4.73 3.64
N ARG A 34 2.25 4.61 3.37
CA ARG A 34 2.92 5.40 2.34
C ARG A 34 3.31 4.48 1.21
N ILE A 35 2.84 4.79 0.02
CA ILE A 35 3.20 4.03 -1.18
C ILE A 35 4.42 4.70 -1.78
N LEU A 36 5.52 3.94 -1.89
CA LEU A 36 6.77 4.43 -2.48
C LEU A 36 7.06 3.68 -3.76
N ASP A 37 7.67 4.34 -4.72
CA ASP A 37 8.14 3.67 -5.94
C ASP A 37 9.48 2.98 -5.69
N ALA A 38 10.03 2.37 -6.73
CA ALA A 38 11.29 1.62 -6.61
C ALA A 38 12.49 2.50 -6.28
N ALA A 39 12.39 3.79 -6.56
CA ALA A 39 13.45 4.76 -6.24
C ALA A 39 13.28 5.37 -4.85
N GLY A 40 12.20 5.00 -4.14
CA GLY A 40 11.92 5.52 -2.81
C GLY A 40 11.12 6.81 -2.79
N ASN A 41 10.60 7.24 -3.94
CA ASN A 41 9.79 8.46 -4.01
C ASN A 41 8.37 8.18 -3.53
N LEU A 42 7.79 9.13 -2.80
CA LEU A 42 6.43 9.01 -2.32
C LEU A 42 5.44 9.13 -3.47
N VAL A 43 4.57 8.14 -3.60
CA VAL A 43 3.54 8.09 -4.63
C VAL A 43 2.19 8.49 -4.07
N LYS A 44 1.83 7.97 -2.92
CA LYS A 44 0.52 8.21 -2.31
C LYS A 44 0.55 7.91 -0.82
N ILE A 45 -0.27 8.63 -0.06
CA ILE A 45 -0.47 8.36 1.36
C ILE A 45 -1.89 7.88 1.55
N LEU A 46 -2.05 6.78 2.29
CA LEU A 46 -3.35 6.20 2.60
C LEU A 46 -3.55 6.16 4.10
N GLU A 47 -4.82 6.25 4.52
CA GLU A 47 -5.18 6.07 5.92
C GLU A 47 -5.80 4.70 6.09
N GLY A 48 -5.33 3.95 7.09
CA GLY A 48 -5.90 2.65 7.40
C GLY A 48 -7.21 2.78 8.15
N GLN A 49 -8.16 1.92 7.82
CA GLN A 49 -9.45 1.85 8.50
C GLN A 49 -9.83 0.39 8.70
N GLY A 50 -10.05 0.01 9.95
CA GLY A 50 -10.47 -1.35 10.25
C GLY A 50 -9.48 -2.42 9.87
N GLY A 51 -8.19 -2.14 9.96
CA GLY A 51 -7.16 -3.11 9.64
C GLY A 51 -6.81 -3.19 8.16
N ALA A 52 -7.33 -2.27 7.34
CA ALA A 52 -7.07 -2.28 5.90
C ALA A 52 -6.91 -0.88 5.36
N ALA A 53 -6.20 -0.75 4.24
CA ALA A 53 -6.14 0.48 3.47
C ALA A 53 -6.33 0.13 2.01
N VAL A 54 -6.91 1.04 1.25
CA VAL A 54 -7.26 0.80 -0.15
C VAL A 54 -6.53 1.82 -1.02
N TRP A 55 -5.81 1.30 -2.02
CA TRP A 55 -5.09 2.12 -2.98
C TRP A 55 -5.70 1.93 -4.36
N ASP A 56 -5.98 3.02 -5.05
CA ASP A 56 -6.57 2.98 -6.38
C ASP A 56 -5.56 2.74 -7.51
N GLY A 57 -4.27 2.60 -7.16
CA GLY A 57 -3.21 2.40 -8.15
C GLY A 57 -2.78 3.69 -8.82
N ASN A 58 -3.19 4.82 -8.28
CA ASN A 58 -2.87 6.14 -8.84
C ASN A 58 -1.95 6.90 -7.91
N ASN A 59 -1.27 7.91 -8.48
CA ASN A 59 -0.49 8.85 -7.66
C ASN A 59 -1.42 9.93 -7.08
N GLU A 60 -0.82 10.92 -6.40
CA GLU A 60 -1.59 12.00 -5.79
C GLU A 60 -2.35 12.86 -6.80
N ARG A 61 -1.95 12.81 -8.07
CA ARG A 61 -2.60 13.56 -9.14
C ARG A 61 -3.72 12.78 -9.82
N GLY A 62 -4.01 11.57 -9.34
CA GLY A 62 -5.03 10.73 -9.93
C GLY A 62 -4.59 9.99 -11.20
N GLN A 63 -3.29 9.93 -11.45
CA GLN A 63 -2.74 9.28 -12.64
C GLN A 63 -2.29 7.87 -12.30
N ARG A 64 -2.60 6.91 -13.18
CA ARG A 64 -2.17 5.53 -13.00
C ARG A 64 -0.64 5.44 -12.96
N VAL A 65 -0.13 4.73 -11.96
CA VAL A 65 1.32 4.56 -11.82
C VAL A 65 1.86 3.64 -12.91
N ALA A 66 3.13 3.82 -13.24
CA ALA A 66 3.82 2.98 -14.21
C ALA A 66 4.05 1.57 -13.66
N SER A 67 4.33 0.63 -14.54
CA SER A 67 4.70 -0.72 -14.13
C SER A 67 5.95 -0.68 -13.26
N GLY A 68 5.97 -1.51 -12.24
CA GLY A 68 7.12 -1.61 -11.36
C GLY A 68 6.76 -2.17 -10.00
N VAL A 69 7.73 -2.18 -9.11
CA VAL A 69 7.55 -2.63 -7.74
C VAL A 69 7.33 -1.42 -6.85
N TYR A 70 6.24 -1.43 -6.12
CA TYR A 70 5.90 -0.38 -5.17
C TYR A 70 5.93 -0.94 -3.77
N THR A 71 6.35 -0.14 -2.81
CA THR A 71 6.42 -0.56 -1.42
C THR A 71 5.39 0.21 -0.61
N ALA A 72 4.51 -0.53 0.05
CA ALA A 72 3.56 0.05 0.98
C ALA A 72 4.20 0.00 2.37
N VAL A 73 4.66 1.15 2.85
CA VAL A 73 5.27 1.27 4.17
C VAL A 73 4.19 1.63 5.16
N CYS A 74 3.95 0.76 6.12
CA CYS A 74 2.87 0.90 7.08
C CYS A 74 3.46 1.25 8.43
N ASN A 75 3.06 2.40 8.96
CA ASN A 75 3.51 2.88 10.27
C ASN A 75 2.31 3.19 11.13
N THR A 76 2.37 2.80 12.40
CA THR A 76 1.40 3.34 13.36
C THR A 76 1.69 4.83 13.55
N LYS A 77 0.66 5.60 13.88
CA LYS A 77 0.82 7.05 14.05
C LYS A 77 1.72 7.39 15.22
N SER A 78 1.80 6.50 16.21
CA SER A 78 2.72 6.66 17.34
C SER A 78 4.18 6.41 16.94
N GLY A 79 4.41 5.73 15.79
CA GLY A 79 5.75 5.37 15.35
C GLY A 79 6.33 4.16 16.04
N GLU A 80 5.54 3.47 16.87
CA GLU A 80 6.04 2.32 17.63
C GLU A 80 6.22 1.07 16.80
N SER A 81 5.47 0.94 15.71
CA SER A 81 5.51 -0.26 14.86
C SER A 81 5.47 0.13 13.41
N HIS A 82 6.23 -0.61 12.62
CA HIS A 82 6.25 -0.40 11.17
C HIS A 82 6.53 -1.71 10.46
N ASN A 83 6.08 -1.81 9.25
CA ASN A 83 6.39 -2.93 8.37
C ASN A 83 6.06 -2.48 6.94
N SER A 84 6.41 -3.31 5.99
CA SER A 84 6.14 -2.98 4.60
C SER A 84 5.76 -4.23 3.81
N VAL A 85 5.05 -4.01 2.72
CA VAL A 85 4.71 -5.05 1.77
C VAL A 85 4.96 -4.52 0.37
N LYS A 86 5.50 -5.36 -0.51
CA LYS A 86 5.77 -4.98 -1.88
C LYS A 86 4.60 -5.37 -2.76
N ILE A 87 4.30 -4.49 -3.71
CA ILE A 87 3.19 -4.65 -4.65
C ILE A 87 3.76 -4.53 -6.05
N LEU A 88 3.58 -5.56 -6.86
CA LEU A 88 4.03 -5.53 -8.25
C LEU A 88 2.89 -5.05 -9.14
N ILE A 89 3.10 -3.94 -9.83
CA ILE A 89 2.15 -3.39 -10.80
C ILE A 89 2.61 -3.75 -12.20
N MET A 90 1.73 -4.35 -12.97
CA MET A 90 1.98 -4.73 -14.36
C MET A 90 0.96 -4.00 -15.24
N ASN A 91 1.45 -3.14 -16.11
CA ASN A 91 0.56 -2.42 -17.04
C ASN A 91 0.69 -2.93 -18.46
#